data_cdcbb28a0d3eea237c7a8aee3c4fb758
#
_entry.id   cdcbb28a0d3eea237c7a8aee3c4fb758
#
_cell.length_a   1.000
_cell.length_b   1.000
_cell.length_c   1.000
_cell.angle_alpha   90.00
_cell.angle_beta   90.00
_cell.angle_gamma   90.00
#
_symmetry.space_group_name_H-M   'P 1'
#
loop_
_entity.id
_entity.type
_entity.pdbx_description
1 polymer ?
#
loop_
_entity_poly.entity_id
_entity_poly.type
_entity_poly.pdbx_seq_one_letter_code
_entity_poly.pdbx_strand_id
1 'polypeptide(L)'
;MRRRITAAVLAAAMMLSLGACSGSGRTQDTGGSQAGDTGSSQAGMENMTFEQMKEAAKGTTVTFYGWGGDEKLNRWLDDEFARVMKEKYDITMERVPMDIDQVLSQLTGEIQAGGKDGSIDMIWINGENFRSAKENNMLYGPFTDKLPNFSDYVDGESEDVTMDFAYPIEGYEAPYGKAQLVMVADLAVTPDVPKSVGELKEFVEKYPGKVTYPALPDFTGSAFVRNIIYEICGYEQFMDMAADKETVRAAVAPAMEYLRELNPYLWNQGAAFPDSSTTADNMFADGELVMSMTYGAYDVALNIEDGKYTDTTAAYQFEKGTIGNTNFMAIAANSGNKAGAMVAINEMISPEIQADRYEKLRVIPVLDNEKLSGEQKAAFDRVDLGKGTIPQDELLSKRLPEIPAQLVPIIEEIWTEEVVGK
;
A
#
# COMPACT_ATOMS: atom_id res chain seq x y z
N MET A 1 -9.28 46.78 -31.29
CA MET A 1 -8.93 47.79 -30.29
C MET A 1 -7.96 47.22 -29.30
N ARG A 2 -6.75 47.72 -29.32
CA ARG A 2 -5.64 47.33 -28.45
C ARG A 2 -5.80 47.99 -27.08
N ARG A 3 -5.61 47.29 -25.97
CA ARG A 3 -5.14 47.86 -24.70
C ARG A 3 -4.08 46.98 -24.08
N ARG A 4 -2.87 47.50 -24.12
CA ARG A 4 -1.69 47.07 -23.33
C ARG A 4 -1.89 47.64 -21.91
N ILE A 5 -1.58 46.84 -20.87
CA ILE A 5 -1.31 47.36 -19.53
C ILE A 5 0.04 46.81 -19.09
N THR A 6 0.84 47.76 -18.66
CA THR A 6 2.27 47.76 -18.38
C THR A 6 2.59 47.11 -17.00
N ALA A 7 3.73 46.46 -16.92
CA ALA A 7 4.39 45.99 -15.72
C ALA A 7 4.90 47.15 -14.86
N ALA A 8 4.85 47.01 -13.54
CA ALA A 8 5.62 47.82 -12.59
C ALA A 8 6.39 46.88 -11.66
N VAL A 9 7.72 46.99 -11.81
CA VAL A 9 8.75 46.41 -10.93
C VAL A 9 8.93 47.35 -9.76
N LEU A 10 8.91 46.83 -8.51
CA LEU A 10 9.41 47.56 -7.35
C LEU A 10 10.46 46.66 -6.63
N ALA A 11 11.71 47.09 -6.79
CA ALA A 11 12.84 46.66 -5.98
C ALA A 11 12.92 47.52 -4.72
N ALA A 12 13.07 46.93 -3.57
CA ALA A 12 13.47 47.65 -2.35
C ALA A 12 14.60 46.87 -1.65
N ALA A 13 15.75 47.47 -1.70
CA ALA A 13 16.95 47.11 -0.93
C ALA A 13 16.89 47.77 0.46
N MET A 14 17.29 47.05 1.53
CA MET A 14 17.68 47.65 2.81
C MET A 14 18.73 46.77 3.48
N MET A 15 19.76 47.28 3.57
CA MET A 15 20.90 47.72 4.38
C MET A 15 21.14 46.96 5.68
N LEU A 16 22.41 46.53 5.79
CA LEU A 16 23.11 46.08 6.99
C LEU A 16 23.16 47.19 8.08
N SER A 17 23.09 46.76 9.34
CA SER A 17 23.74 47.46 10.45
C SER A 17 24.35 46.46 11.42
N LEU A 18 25.70 46.50 11.42
CA LEU A 18 26.56 45.94 12.45
C LEU A 18 26.51 46.84 13.71
N GLY A 19 26.43 46.22 14.86
CA GLY A 19 26.60 46.87 16.15
C GLY A 19 27.14 45.89 17.16
N ALA A 20 28.45 45.91 17.33
CA ALA A 20 29.14 45.26 18.44
C ALA A 20 29.20 46.19 19.66
N CYS A 21 28.88 45.66 20.85
CA CYS A 21 29.45 46.17 22.11
C CYS A 21 29.49 45.08 23.19
N SER A 22 30.67 44.89 23.70
CA SER A 22 31.05 44.05 24.84
C SER A 22 30.61 44.66 26.17
N GLY A 23 30.30 43.78 27.15
CA GLY A 23 30.12 44.20 28.55
C GLY A 23 29.91 42.99 29.47
N SER A 24 30.91 42.72 30.27
CA SER A 24 30.99 41.68 31.31
C SER A 24 30.13 42.00 32.55
N GLY A 25 29.60 40.98 33.22
CA GLY A 25 29.21 41.13 34.63
C GLY A 25 28.18 40.13 35.21
N ARG A 26 28.71 39.06 35.82
CA ARG A 26 28.35 38.45 37.13
C ARG A 26 26.92 37.93 37.39
N THR A 27 26.88 36.60 37.48
CA THR A 27 26.12 35.70 38.43
C THR A 27 24.90 36.20 39.21
N GLN A 28 23.77 35.53 39.02
CA GLN A 28 22.99 34.97 40.17
C GLN A 28 22.09 33.82 39.69
N ASP A 29 22.13 32.78 40.47
CA ASP A 29 21.45 31.49 40.42
C ASP A 29 19.98 31.65 40.76
N THR A 30 19.07 31.14 39.95
CA THR A 30 17.73 30.71 40.39
C THR A 30 17.13 29.67 39.44
N GLY A 31 16.70 28.56 40.00
CA GLY A 31 16.24 27.35 39.37
C GLY A 31 15.23 27.54 38.25
N GLY A 32 15.55 26.97 37.13
CA GLY A 32 14.67 26.78 36.00
C GLY A 32 14.50 25.30 35.71
N SER A 33 13.28 24.89 35.74
CA SER A 33 12.76 23.58 35.37
C SER A 33 13.42 23.09 34.08
N GLN A 34 14.07 21.93 34.12
CA GLN A 34 14.52 21.21 32.94
C GLN A 34 13.27 20.70 32.20
N ALA A 35 12.92 21.38 31.12
CA ALA A 35 12.18 20.74 30.04
C ALA A 35 13.15 19.73 29.42
N GLY A 36 12.83 18.46 29.50
CA GLY A 36 13.65 17.39 28.95
C GLY A 36 13.79 17.56 27.43
N ASP A 37 15.02 17.65 27.01
CA ASP A 37 15.42 17.53 25.62
C ASP A 37 15.18 16.07 25.18
N THR A 38 14.02 15.79 24.54
CA THR A 38 13.64 14.48 24.02
C THR A 38 14.12 14.29 22.58
N GLY A 39 15.23 14.87 22.21
CA GLY A 39 15.93 14.55 20.97
C GLY A 39 16.61 13.19 21.07
N SER A 40 15.89 12.09 20.85
CA SER A 40 16.50 10.78 20.68
C SER A 40 17.26 10.77 19.35
N SER A 41 18.56 11.03 19.40
CA SER A 41 19.44 10.88 18.24
C SER A 41 19.38 9.45 17.71
N GLN A 42 19.51 9.25 16.40
CA GLN A 42 19.50 7.94 15.73
C GLN A 42 20.42 6.92 16.42
N ALA A 43 21.58 7.33 16.93
CA ALA A 43 22.49 6.51 17.72
C ALA A 43 21.93 6.02 19.06
N GLY A 44 20.86 6.62 19.58
CA GLY A 44 20.17 6.17 20.81
C GLY A 44 19.21 5.02 20.55
N MET A 45 18.50 5.01 19.41
CA MET A 45 17.48 4.02 19.07
C MET A 45 18.05 2.62 18.81
N GLU A 46 19.26 2.51 18.27
CA GLU A 46 19.89 1.23 17.97
C GLU A 46 20.09 0.35 19.22
N ASN A 47 20.29 0.97 20.37
CA ASN A 47 20.57 0.29 21.64
C ASN A 47 19.34 0.19 22.59
N MET A 48 18.18 0.73 22.18
CA MET A 48 16.97 0.65 23.01
C MET A 48 16.36 -0.74 22.95
N THR A 49 15.95 -1.26 24.11
CA THR A 49 15.06 -2.41 24.19
C THR A 49 13.63 -2.02 23.82
N PHE A 50 12.80 -2.97 23.44
CA PHE A 50 11.39 -2.68 23.11
C PHE A 50 10.64 -2.03 24.30
N GLU A 51 10.93 -2.45 25.54
CA GLU A 51 10.34 -1.81 26.74
C GLU A 51 10.76 -0.33 26.87
N GLN A 52 12.01 -0.01 26.56
CA GLN A 52 12.48 1.39 26.56
C GLN A 52 11.80 2.21 25.44
N MET A 53 11.54 1.59 24.28
CA MET A 53 10.79 2.23 23.20
C MET A 53 9.36 2.54 23.61
N LYS A 54 8.68 1.61 24.30
CA LYS A 54 7.34 1.85 24.85
C LYS A 54 7.31 3.03 25.84
N GLU A 55 8.29 3.10 26.73
CA GLU A 55 8.37 4.23 27.68
C GLU A 55 8.64 5.56 26.96
N ALA A 56 9.54 5.57 25.96
CA ALA A 56 9.86 6.77 25.18
C ALA A 56 8.67 7.26 24.34
N ALA A 57 7.81 6.35 23.91
CA ALA A 57 6.66 6.65 23.05
C ALA A 57 5.41 7.14 23.83
N LYS A 58 5.38 7.00 25.16
CA LYS A 58 4.22 7.44 25.98
C LYS A 58 3.94 8.93 25.83
N GLY A 59 2.67 9.26 25.63
CA GLY A 59 2.19 10.63 25.48
C GLY A 59 2.54 11.26 24.14
N THR A 60 3.13 10.50 23.19
CA THR A 60 3.50 11.01 21.87
C THR A 60 2.40 10.77 20.84
N THR A 61 2.53 11.42 19.68
CA THR A 61 1.71 11.19 18.50
C THR A 61 2.55 10.47 17.45
N VAL A 62 1.95 9.46 16.79
CA VAL A 62 2.52 8.77 15.62
C VAL A 62 1.63 9.07 14.43
N THR A 63 2.22 9.64 13.38
CA THR A 63 1.55 9.89 12.11
C THR A 63 1.69 8.67 11.19
N PHE A 64 0.58 8.22 10.62
CA PHE A 64 0.55 7.10 9.67
C PHE A 64 0.00 7.54 8.33
N TYR A 65 0.88 7.61 7.34
CA TYR A 65 0.57 8.00 5.97
C TYR A 65 0.26 6.76 5.13
N GLY A 66 -0.82 6.79 4.39
CA GLY A 66 -1.22 5.69 3.52
C GLY A 66 -2.44 6.03 2.67
N TRP A 67 -2.72 5.18 1.71
CA TRP A 67 -3.89 5.33 0.84
C TRP A 67 -5.19 5.41 1.65
N GLY A 68 -6.07 6.32 1.25
CA GLY A 68 -7.29 6.62 1.97
C GLY A 68 -8.58 6.25 1.24
N GLY A 69 -8.52 5.45 0.19
CA GLY A 69 -9.68 5.10 -0.64
C GLY A 69 -10.63 4.05 -0.05
N ASP A 70 -10.25 3.37 1.03
CA ASP A 70 -11.09 2.41 1.75
C ASP A 70 -11.64 3.01 3.05
N GLU A 71 -12.94 3.34 3.07
CA GLU A 71 -13.60 3.94 4.22
C GLU A 71 -13.69 3.00 5.44
N LYS A 72 -13.76 1.67 5.25
CA LYS A 72 -13.83 0.70 6.35
C LYS A 72 -12.47 0.61 7.04
N LEU A 73 -11.40 0.48 6.26
CA LEU A 73 -10.03 0.51 6.78
C LEU A 73 -9.74 1.83 7.48
N ASN A 74 -10.15 2.96 6.90
CA ASN A 74 -9.98 4.27 7.50
C ASN A 74 -10.63 4.36 8.87
N ARG A 75 -11.91 3.98 8.98
CA ARG A 75 -12.63 3.97 10.27
C ARG A 75 -11.99 3.01 11.27
N TRP A 76 -11.59 1.83 10.83
CA TRP A 76 -10.94 0.87 11.72
C TRP A 76 -9.61 1.41 12.29
N LEU A 77 -8.80 2.04 11.47
CA LEU A 77 -7.55 2.69 11.90
C LEU A 77 -7.80 3.84 12.87
N ASP A 78 -8.79 4.70 12.57
CA ASP A 78 -9.09 5.91 13.34
C ASP A 78 -9.81 5.61 14.67
N ASP A 79 -10.64 4.56 14.72
CA ASP A 79 -11.45 4.23 15.88
C ASP A 79 -10.82 3.08 16.69
N GLU A 80 -10.65 1.89 16.08
CA GLU A 80 -10.26 0.67 16.81
C GLU A 80 -8.76 0.62 17.10
N PHE A 81 -7.94 0.75 16.07
CA PHE A 81 -6.49 0.69 16.25
C PHE A 81 -5.98 1.88 17.06
N ALA A 82 -6.44 3.10 16.76
CA ALA A 82 -6.08 4.29 17.52
C ALA A 82 -6.48 4.17 19.00
N ARG A 83 -7.66 3.60 19.30
CA ARG A 83 -8.10 3.32 20.67
C ARG A 83 -7.16 2.35 21.39
N VAL A 84 -6.80 1.22 20.75
CA VAL A 84 -5.87 0.24 21.33
C VAL A 84 -4.52 0.88 21.62
N MET A 85 -3.96 1.65 20.69
CA MET A 85 -2.70 2.34 20.88
C MET A 85 -2.75 3.34 22.04
N LYS A 86 -3.88 4.08 22.18
CA LYS A 86 -4.07 5.02 23.27
C LYS A 86 -4.21 4.33 24.62
N GLU A 87 -5.04 3.30 24.71
CA GLU A 87 -5.31 2.59 25.96
C GLU A 87 -4.11 1.79 26.46
N LYS A 88 -3.40 1.09 25.54
CA LYS A 88 -2.33 0.16 25.89
C LYS A 88 -0.96 0.83 26.06
N TYR A 89 -0.70 1.88 25.28
CA TYR A 89 0.64 2.50 25.19
C TYR A 89 0.63 4.01 25.46
N ASP A 90 -0.52 4.65 25.63
CA ASP A 90 -0.68 6.11 25.68
C ASP A 90 -0.10 6.82 24.43
N ILE A 91 -0.18 6.17 23.25
CA ILE A 91 0.22 6.73 21.97
C ILE A 91 -1.03 7.22 21.25
N THR A 92 -1.00 8.44 20.72
CA THR A 92 -2.05 8.97 19.84
C THR A 92 -1.70 8.63 18.40
N MET A 93 -2.59 7.92 17.69
CA MET A 93 -2.41 7.67 16.24
C MET A 93 -3.08 8.79 15.47
N GLU A 94 -2.39 9.30 14.44
CA GLU A 94 -2.91 10.27 13.48
C GLU A 94 -2.74 9.72 12.07
N ARG A 95 -3.83 9.27 11.45
CA ARG A 95 -3.82 8.79 10.08
C ARG A 95 -3.90 9.96 9.10
N VAL A 96 -3.03 9.97 8.10
CA VAL A 96 -3.00 10.97 7.03
C VAL A 96 -3.24 10.26 5.69
N PRO A 97 -4.46 10.35 5.12
CA PRO A 97 -4.76 9.77 3.82
C PRO A 97 -4.00 10.54 2.72
N MET A 98 -3.15 9.84 1.99
CA MET A 98 -2.34 10.43 0.93
C MET A 98 -1.88 9.36 -0.04
N ASP A 99 -1.85 9.68 -1.34
CA ASP A 99 -1.30 8.79 -2.35
C ASP A 99 0.21 8.68 -2.21
N ILE A 100 0.75 7.50 -2.50
CA ILE A 100 2.15 7.19 -2.23
C ILE A 100 3.14 8.14 -2.92
N ASP A 101 2.87 8.59 -4.13
CA ASP A 101 3.71 9.55 -4.85
C ASP A 101 3.82 10.88 -4.11
N GLN A 102 2.72 11.33 -3.51
CA GLN A 102 2.69 12.56 -2.71
C GLN A 102 3.45 12.36 -1.39
N VAL A 103 3.29 11.19 -0.74
CA VAL A 103 4.05 10.83 0.47
C VAL A 103 5.54 10.86 0.19
N LEU A 104 6.00 10.19 -0.88
CA LEU A 104 7.42 10.13 -1.24
C LEU A 104 7.96 11.50 -1.65
N SER A 105 7.17 12.31 -2.35
CA SER A 105 7.53 13.68 -2.70
C SER A 105 7.71 14.56 -1.46
N GLN A 106 6.78 14.48 -0.50
CA GLN A 106 6.86 15.22 0.77
C GLN A 106 8.08 14.77 1.57
N LEU A 107 8.27 13.46 1.75
CA LEU A 107 9.40 12.88 2.48
C LEU A 107 10.75 13.31 1.88
N THR A 108 10.85 13.26 0.54
CA THR A 108 12.02 13.74 -0.19
C THR A 108 12.31 15.22 0.11
N GLY A 109 11.28 16.07 0.07
CA GLY A 109 11.39 17.49 0.36
C GLY A 109 11.85 17.76 1.79
N GLU A 110 11.30 17.05 2.78
CA GLU A 110 11.68 17.18 4.19
C GLU A 110 13.14 16.77 4.44
N ILE A 111 13.56 15.63 3.85
CA ILE A 111 14.95 15.13 3.98
C ILE A 111 15.93 16.11 3.32
N GLN A 112 15.63 16.60 2.12
CA GLN A 112 16.49 17.58 1.41
C GLN A 112 16.59 18.91 2.16
N ALA A 113 15.54 19.31 2.87
CA ALA A 113 15.56 20.49 3.74
C ALA A 113 16.40 20.28 5.03
N GLY A 114 16.89 19.07 5.28
CA GLY A 114 17.68 18.72 6.46
C GLY A 114 16.83 18.58 7.74
N GLY A 115 15.52 18.38 7.60
CA GLY A 115 14.58 18.14 8.70
C GLY A 115 14.94 16.86 9.45
N LYS A 116 15.17 16.98 10.78
CA LYS A 116 15.46 15.84 11.65
C LYS A 116 14.22 15.29 12.34
N ASP A 117 13.18 16.10 12.42
CA ASP A 117 11.86 15.79 12.98
C ASP A 117 10.84 15.99 11.87
N GLY A 118 10.74 14.99 10.97
CA GLY A 118 9.81 14.98 9.85
C GLY A 118 8.37 14.83 10.32
N SER A 119 7.44 15.20 9.46
CA SER A 119 6.00 15.05 9.71
C SER A 119 5.48 13.63 9.53
N ILE A 120 6.28 12.75 8.92
CA ILE A 120 5.92 11.37 8.57
C ILE A 120 6.64 10.42 9.52
N ASP A 121 5.89 9.60 10.28
CA ASP A 121 6.47 8.56 11.12
C ASP A 121 6.38 7.19 10.46
N MET A 122 5.16 6.77 10.07
CA MET A 122 4.90 5.48 9.44
C MET A 122 4.32 5.68 8.04
N ILE A 123 4.65 4.75 7.14
CA ILE A 123 4.17 4.74 5.76
C ILE A 123 3.67 3.34 5.41
N TRP A 124 2.48 3.25 4.82
CA TRP A 124 2.06 2.06 4.09
C TRP A 124 2.70 2.12 2.69
N ILE A 125 3.54 1.16 2.37
CA ILE A 125 4.37 1.19 1.17
C ILE A 125 4.56 -0.22 0.62
N ASN A 126 4.70 -0.34 -0.70
CA ASN A 126 4.93 -1.61 -1.39
C ASN A 126 5.75 -1.42 -2.66
N GLY A 127 6.37 -2.49 -3.13
CA GLY A 127 6.87 -2.70 -4.48
C GLY A 127 7.95 -1.70 -4.91
N GLU A 128 7.75 -1.10 -6.08
CA GLU A 128 8.68 -0.14 -6.66
C GLU A 128 8.85 1.12 -5.79
N ASN A 129 7.82 1.49 -5.05
CA ASN A 129 7.85 2.62 -4.11
C ASN A 129 8.75 2.33 -2.92
N PHE A 130 8.64 1.14 -2.32
CA PHE A 130 9.53 0.69 -1.26
C PHE A 130 10.97 0.62 -1.76
N ARG A 131 11.20 -0.05 -2.89
CA ARG A 131 12.52 -0.13 -3.50
C ARG A 131 13.12 1.26 -3.71
N SER A 132 12.38 2.17 -4.33
CA SER A 132 12.82 3.55 -4.57
C SER A 132 13.15 4.28 -3.27
N ALA A 133 12.28 4.20 -2.26
CA ALA A 133 12.49 4.84 -0.98
C ALA A 133 13.73 4.30 -0.25
N LYS A 134 13.92 2.97 -0.25
CA LYS A 134 15.08 2.32 0.39
C LYS A 134 16.40 2.68 -0.32
N GLU A 135 16.46 2.58 -1.66
CA GLU A 135 17.66 2.93 -2.44
C GLU A 135 18.06 4.41 -2.28
N ASN A 136 17.10 5.30 -2.04
CA ASN A 136 17.33 6.72 -1.79
C ASN A 136 17.51 7.08 -0.31
N ASN A 137 17.66 6.10 0.60
CA ASN A 137 17.84 6.29 2.04
C ASN A 137 16.72 7.10 2.71
N MET A 138 15.51 6.94 2.25
CA MET A 138 14.33 7.63 2.77
C MET A 138 13.66 6.88 3.93
N LEU A 139 14.09 5.65 4.21
CA LEU A 139 13.53 4.78 5.24
C LEU A 139 14.51 4.56 6.39
N TYR A 140 13.97 4.43 7.60
CA TYR A 140 14.70 3.99 8.78
C TYR A 140 14.68 2.46 8.85
N GLY A 141 15.85 1.86 9.07
CA GLY A 141 15.98 0.41 9.21
C GLY A 141 17.46 -0.03 9.28
N PRO A 142 17.69 -1.35 9.40
CA PRO A 142 16.72 -2.39 9.69
C PRO A 142 16.11 -2.27 11.10
N PHE A 143 14.85 -2.67 11.27
CA PHE A 143 14.16 -2.56 12.56
C PHE A 143 13.30 -3.79 12.94
N THR A 144 13.01 -4.71 12.01
CA THR A 144 12.07 -5.82 12.25
C THR A 144 12.54 -6.79 13.33
N ASP A 145 13.84 -6.99 13.48
CA ASP A 145 14.46 -7.80 14.53
C ASP A 145 14.26 -7.25 15.96
N LYS A 146 13.85 -5.99 16.07
CA LYS A 146 13.53 -5.32 17.34
C LYS A 146 12.07 -5.44 17.74
N LEU A 147 11.23 -6.02 16.90
CA LEU A 147 9.80 -6.18 17.11
C LEU A 147 9.49 -7.56 17.71
N PRO A 148 9.10 -7.67 19.00
CA PRO A 148 8.78 -8.96 19.60
C PRO A 148 7.72 -9.75 18.83
N ASN A 149 6.62 -9.12 18.40
CA ASN A 149 5.57 -9.80 17.67
C ASN A 149 6.01 -10.29 16.29
N PHE A 150 6.98 -9.64 15.65
CA PHE A 150 7.57 -10.15 14.41
C PHE A 150 8.31 -11.46 14.66
N SER A 151 9.18 -11.51 15.68
CA SER A 151 9.92 -12.71 16.02
C SER A 151 9.02 -13.86 16.50
N ASP A 152 7.98 -13.53 17.28
CA ASP A 152 7.13 -14.52 17.95
C ASP A 152 6.07 -15.09 17.01
N TYR A 153 5.57 -14.33 16.02
CA TYR A 153 4.38 -14.70 15.27
C TYR A 153 4.53 -14.68 13.74
N VAL A 154 5.61 -14.13 13.18
CA VAL A 154 5.80 -14.04 11.72
C VAL A 154 6.88 -15.02 11.28
N ASP A 155 6.67 -15.70 10.13
CA ASP A 155 7.72 -16.50 9.50
C ASP A 155 8.71 -15.57 8.78
N GLY A 156 9.77 -15.19 9.50
CA GLY A 156 10.80 -14.28 8.99
C GLY A 156 11.70 -14.87 7.89
N GLU A 157 11.50 -16.16 7.50
CA GLU A 157 12.23 -16.81 6.41
C GLU A 157 11.36 -16.94 5.14
N SER A 158 10.06 -16.74 5.25
CA SER A 158 9.13 -16.81 4.12
C SER A 158 9.39 -15.71 3.10
N GLU A 159 9.38 -16.04 1.81
CA GLU A 159 9.47 -15.04 0.72
C GLU A 159 8.35 -14.02 0.80
N ASP A 160 7.15 -14.40 1.25
CA ASP A 160 6.03 -13.50 1.49
C ASP A 160 6.34 -12.37 2.49
N VAL A 161 7.38 -12.53 3.31
CA VAL A 161 7.77 -11.61 4.36
C VAL A 161 9.12 -10.96 4.09
N THR A 162 10.01 -11.65 3.40
CA THR A 162 11.39 -11.22 3.17
C THR A 162 11.58 -10.48 1.84
N MET A 163 10.58 -10.54 0.97
CA MET A 163 10.59 -9.91 -0.35
C MET A 163 9.33 -9.06 -0.55
N ASP A 164 9.52 -7.87 -1.10
CA ASP A 164 8.45 -7.03 -1.62
C ASP A 164 8.67 -6.84 -3.13
N PHE A 165 7.76 -7.37 -3.96
CA PHE A 165 7.90 -7.41 -5.43
C PHE A 165 9.28 -7.94 -5.86
N ALA A 166 9.67 -9.08 -5.33
CA ALA A 166 10.96 -9.73 -5.54
C ALA A 166 12.19 -8.85 -5.15
N TYR A 167 12.00 -7.79 -4.38
CA TYR A 167 13.05 -6.93 -3.84
C TYR A 167 13.27 -7.22 -2.34
N PRO A 168 14.50 -7.51 -1.87
CA PRO A 168 14.74 -7.85 -0.47
C PRO A 168 14.40 -6.70 0.48
N ILE A 169 13.54 -6.98 1.47
CA ILE A 169 13.18 -5.97 2.47
C ILE A 169 14.30 -5.65 3.45
N GLU A 170 15.14 -6.62 3.79
CA GLU A 170 16.28 -6.48 4.72
C GLU A 170 15.91 -5.80 6.04
N GLY A 171 14.67 -6.01 6.51
CA GLY A 171 14.17 -5.47 7.76
C GLY A 171 13.82 -3.98 7.76
N TYR A 172 13.70 -3.33 6.59
CA TYR A 172 13.31 -1.91 6.46
C TYR A 172 11.80 -1.68 6.41
N GLU A 173 11.05 -2.74 6.33
CA GLU A 173 9.59 -2.74 6.44
C GLU A 173 9.09 -4.00 7.15
N ALA A 174 7.89 -3.96 7.68
CA ALA A 174 7.26 -5.06 8.40
C ALA A 174 5.91 -5.41 7.76
N PRO A 175 5.51 -6.69 7.71
CA PRO A 175 4.28 -7.11 7.06
C PRO A 175 3.05 -6.56 7.78
N TYR A 176 2.04 -6.21 7.00
CA TYR A 176 0.82 -5.55 7.46
C TYR A 176 -0.44 -6.39 7.22
N GLY A 177 -0.53 -7.01 6.04
CA GLY A 177 -1.63 -7.87 5.62
C GLY A 177 -1.32 -8.48 4.27
N LYS A 178 -1.94 -9.60 3.92
CA LYS A 178 -1.82 -10.21 2.59
C LYS A 178 -3.02 -9.84 1.73
N ALA A 179 -2.79 -9.69 0.44
CA ALA A 179 -3.79 -9.40 -0.56
C ALA A 179 -3.59 -10.26 -1.81
N GLN A 180 -4.64 -10.46 -2.59
CA GLN A 180 -4.58 -11.19 -3.85
C GLN A 180 -5.66 -10.68 -4.79
N LEU A 181 -5.29 -10.42 -6.04
CA LEU A 181 -6.20 -9.97 -7.07
C LEU A 181 -7.31 -11.01 -7.28
N VAL A 182 -8.55 -10.56 -7.25
CA VAL A 182 -9.72 -11.32 -7.68
C VAL A 182 -10.56 -10.48 -8.64
N MET A 183 -11.18 -11.14 -9.60
CA MET A 183 -12.22 -10.56 -10.42
C MET A 183 -13.58 -10.73 -9.72
N VAL A 184 -14.51 -9.85 -10.02
CA VAL A 184 -15.83 -9.76 -9.40
C VAL A 184 -16.91 -9.70 -10.49
N ALA A 185 -17.98 -10.47 -10.32
CA ALA A 185 -19.13 -10.44 -11.23
C ALA A 185 -20.43 -10.75 -10.49
N ASP A 186 -21.56 -10.19 -10.95
CA ASP A 186 -22.88 -10.61 -10.52
C ASP A 186 -23.32 -11.85 -11.34
N LEU A 187 -23.36 -13.02 -10.70
CA LEU A 187 -23.68 -14.28 -11.36
C LEU A 187 -25.14 -14.38 -11.83
N ALA A 188 -26.03 -13.51 -11.38
CA ALA A 188 -27.39 -13.40 -11.94
C ALA A 188 -27.37 -12.68 -13.30
N VAL A 189 -26.39 -11.83 -13.55
CA VAL A 189 -26.20 -11.09 -14.82
C VAL A 189 -25.25 -11.85 -15.75
N THR A 190 -24.15 -12.36 -15.20
CA THR A 190 -23.09 -13.05 -15.94
C THR A 190 -22.78 -14.40 -15.27
N PRO A 191 -23.62 -15.44 -15.50
CA PRO A 191 -23.43 -16.76 -14.86
C PRO A 191 -22.15 -17.47 -15.31
N ASP A 192 -21.68 -17.15 -16.52
CA ASP A 192 -20.45 -17.71 -17.10
C ASP A 192 -19.35 -16.65 -17.00
N VAL A 193 -18.51 -16.73 -15.96
CA VAL A 193 -17.38 -15.82 -15.76
C VAL A 193 -16.11 -16.34 -16.45
N PRO A 194 -15.25 -15.47 -17.01
CA PRO A 194 -14.04 -15.89 -17.70
C PRO A 194 -12.97 -16.38 -16.72
N LYS A 195 -12.37 -17.54 -17.02
CA LYS A 195 -11.30 -18.16 -16.20
C LYS A 195 -9.94 -18.20 -16.90
N SER A 196 -9.86 -17.60 -18.07
CA SER A 196 -8.65 -17.48 -18.87
C SER A 196 -8.71 -16.25 -19.77
N VAL A 197 -7.58 -15.83 -20.33
CA VAL A 197 -7.53 -14.72 -21.31
C VAL A 197 -8.36 -15.01 -22.57
N GLY A 198 -8.44 -16.27 -23.00
CA GLY A 198 -9.29 -16.65 -24.13
C GLY A 198 -10.76 -16.41 -23.84
N GLU A 199 -11.23 -16.88 -22.68
CA GLU A 199 -12.61 -16.68 -22.24
C GLU A 199 -12.90 -15.21 -21.91
N LEU A 200 -11.89 -14.45 -21.39
CA LEU A 200 -12.04 -13.00 -21.17
C LEU A 200 -12.29 -12.25 -22.49
N LYS A 201 -11.62 -12.63 -23.59
CA LYS A 201 -11.88 -12.04 -24.89
C LYS A 201 -13.31 -12.31 -25.36
N GLU A 202 -13.77 -13.55 -25.28
CA GLU A 202 -15.16 -13.92 -25.61
C GLU A 202 -16.16 -13.18 -24.69
N PHE A 203 -15.83 -13.00 -23.43
CA PHE A 203 -16.65 -12.29 -22.46
C PHE A 203 -16.81 -10.81 -22.79
N VAL A 204 -15.73 -10.09 -23.13
CA VAL A 204 -15.81 -8.67 -23.49
C VAL A 204 -16.51 -8.46 -24.82
N GLU A 205 -16.39 -9.40 -25.78
CA GLU A 205 -17.13 -9.40 -27.04
C GLU A 205 -18.64 -9.63 -26.83
N LYS A 206 -19.00 -10.45 -25.84
CA LYS A 206 -20.40 -10.72 -25.44
C LYS A 206 -21.04 -9.53 -24.73
N TYR A 207 -20.26 -8.75 -23.97
CA TYR A 207 -20.72 -7.61 -23.18
C TYR A 207 -20.02 -6.30 -23.58
N PRO A 208 -20.16 -5.85 -24.86
CA PRO A 208 -19.38 -4.70 -25.37
C PRO A 208 -19.75 -3.42 -24.62
N GLY A 209 -18.71 -2.67 -24.24
CA GLY A 209 -18.82 -1.43 -23.47
C GLY A 209 -19.14 -1.61 -21.99
N LYS A 210 -19.19 -2.86 -21.50
CA LYS A 210 -19.56 -3.20 -20.13
C LYS A 210 -18.42 -3.78 -19.29
N VAL A 211 -17.21 -3.83 -19.83
CA VAL A 211 -16.00 -4.34 -19.16
C VAL A 211 -14.90 -3.31 -19.28
N THR A 212 -14.14 -3.09 -18.21
CA THR A 212 -12.93 -2.28 -18.19
C THR A 212 -12.08 -2.67 -16.99
N TYR A 213 -10.95 -2.00 -16.83
CA TYR A 213 -10.06 -2.08 -15.67
C TYR A 213 -9.53 -0.66 -15.35
N PRO A 214 -9.03 -0.38 -14.13
CA PRO A 214 -8.48 0.93 -13.80
C PRO A 214 -7.27 1.30 -14.65
N ALA A 215 -7.13 2.59 -14.96
CA ALA A 215 -5.94 3.11 -15.62
C ALA A 215 -4.69 2.90 -14.77
N LEU A 216 -3.57 2.54 -15.39
CA LEU A 216 -2.29 2.54 -14.71
C LEU A 216 -1.85 4.01 -14.45
N PRO A 217 -1.22 4.33 -13.32
CA PRO A 217 -0.61 3.40 -12.35
C PRO A 217 -1.50 2.97 -11.17
N ASP A 218 -2.84 3.02 -11.26
CA ASP A 218 -3.68 2.46 -10.19
C ASP A 218 -3.20 1.04 -9.84
N PHE A 219 -3.02 0.75 -8.55
CA PHE A 219 -2.40 -0.49 -8.08
C PHE A 219 -3.14 -1.74 -8.58
N THR A 220 -4.48 -1.75 -8.51
CA THR A 220 -5.31 -2.87 -8.97
C THR A 220 -5.32 -2.98 -10.49
N GLY A 221 -5.38 -1.85 -11.20
CA GLY A 221 -5.28 -1.82 -12.66
C GLY A 221 -3.94 -2.33 -13.15
N SER A 222 -2.85 -1.90 -12.53
CA SER A 222 -1.49 -2.38 -12.82
C SER A 222 -1.35 -3.88 -12.53
N ALA A 223 -1.92 -4.37 -11.41
CA ALA A 223 -1.95 -5.80 -11.08
C ALA A 223 -2.74 -6.62 -12.12
N PHE A 224 -3.89 -6.11 -12.58
CA PHE A 224 -4.65 -6.77 -13.64
C PHE A 224 -3.83 -6.90 -14.93
N VAL A 225 -3.17 -5.85 -15.37
CA VAL A 225 -2.31 -5.89 -16.57
C VAL A 225 -1.16 -6.88 -16.39
N ARG A 226 -0.49 -6.88 -15.23
CA ARG A 226 0.55 -7.86 -14.90
C ARG A 226 0.01 -9.30 -14.90
N ASN A 227 -1.20 -9.48 -14.40
CA ASN A 227 -1.85 -10.81 -14.44
C ASN A 227 -2.14 -11.27 -15.87
N ILE A 228 -2.58 -10.39 -16.76
CA ILE A 228 -2.73 -10.68 -18.20
C ILE A 228 -1.36 -11.03 -18.83
N ILE A 229 -0.31 -10.31 -18.47
CA ILE A 229 1.06 -10.64 -18.91
C ILE A 229 1.44 -12.05 -18.46
N TYR A 230 1.16 -12.43 -17.21
CA TYR A 230 1.46 -13.76 -16.70
C TYR A 230 0.64 -14.87 -17.38
N GLU A 231 -0.62 -14.61 -17.64
CA GLU A 231 -1.50 -15.56 -18.35
C GLU A 231 -0.98 -15.89 -19.76
N ILE A 232 -0.45 -14.88 -20.50
CA ILE A 232 -0.03 -15.00 -21.87
C ILE A 232 1.44 -15.40 -21.98
N CYS A 233 2.31 -14.76 -21.18
CA CYS A 233 3.75 -14.85 -21.33
C CYS A 233 4.42 -15.82 -20.31
N GLY A 234 3.69 -16.21 -19.22
CA GLY A 234 4.28 -16.90 -18.07
C GLY A 234 5.03 -15.91 -17.15
N TYR A 235 5.08 -16.21 -15.85
CA TYR A 235 5.70 -15.30 -14.87
C TYR A 235 7.21 -15.56 -14.70
N GLU A 236 7.67 -16.78 -14.90
CA GLU A 236 9.02 -17.22 -14.57
C GLU A 236 10.09 -16.41 -15.30
N GLN A 237 9.82 -16.02 -16.56
CA GLN A 237 10.77 -15.25 -17.35
C GLN A 237 11.06 -13.84 -16.83
N PHE A 238 10.17 -13.31 -15.98
CA PHE A 238 10.30 -11.96 -15.44
C PHE A 238 11.10 -11.91 -14.14
N MET A 239 11.21 -13.01 -13.42
CA MET A 239 11.80 -13.03 -12.06
C MET A 239 13.26 -12.55 -12.06
N ASP A 240 14.05 -12.92 -13.07
CA ASP A 240 15.45 -12.53 -13.22
C ASP A 240 15.68 -11.53 -14.38
N MET A 241 14.61 -10.88 -14.88
CA MET A 241 14.71 -10.02 -16.05
C MET A 241 15.39 -8.69 -15.73
N ALA A 242 16.33 -8.29 -16.58
CA ALA A 242 16.94 -6.96 -16.46
C ALA A 242 15.91 -5.84 -16.74
N ALA A 243 15.98 -4.75 -15.99
CA ALA A 243 15.14 -3.57 -16.15
C ALA A 243 15.59 -2.72 -17.36
N ASP A 244 15.57 -3.32 -18.54
CA ASP A 244 15.84 -2.67 -19.83
C ASP A 244 14.53 -2.56 -20.62
N LYS A 245 14.14 -1.34 -20.98
CA LYS A 245 12.83 -1.07 -21.59
C LYS A 245 12.58 -1.88 -22.86
N GLU A 246 13.59 -2.05 -23.72
CA GLU A 246 13.41 -2.78 -24.97
C GLU A 246 13.29 -4.29 -24.73
N THR A 247 14.03 -4.82 -23.75
CA THR A 247 13.92 -6.21 -23.32
C THR A 247 12.54 -6.49 -22.72
N VAL A 248 12.07 -5.64 -21.82
CA VAL A 248 10.73 -5.76 -21.21
C VAL A 248 9.65 -5.62 -22.28
N ARG A 249 9.76 -4.62 -23.16
CA ARG A 249 8.83 -4.39 -24.29
C ARG A 249 8.68 -5.65 -25.15
N ALA A 250 9.79 -6.26 -25.53
CA ALA A 250 9.76 -7.48 -26.34
C ALA A 250 9.08 -8.65 -25.60
N ALA A 251 9.32 -8.77 -24.30
CA ALA A 251 8.76 -9.84 -23.48
C ALA A 251 7.24 -9.68 -23.27
N VAL A 252 6.75 -8.44 -23.07
CA VAL A 252 5.33 -8.18 -22.83
C VAL A 252 4.51 -7.94 -24.11
N ALA A 253 5.16 -7.85 -25.28
CA ALA A 253 4.50 -7.51 -26.54
C ALA A 253 3.24 -8.36 -26.86
N PRO A 254 3.23 -9.70 -26.64
CA PRO A 254 2.03 -10.50 -26.89
C PRO A 254 0.85 -10.09 -25.97
N ALA A 255 1.12 -9.71 -24.73
CA ALA A 255 0.10 -9.26 -23.80
C ALA A 255 -0.41 -7.84 -24.15
N MET A 256 0.47 -6.95 -24.60
CA MET A 256 0.07 -5.62 -25.08
C MET A 256 -0.77 -5.71 -26.35
N GLU A 257 -0.44 -6.62 -27.26
CA GLU A 257 -1.27 -6.90 -28.45
C GLU A 257 -2.66 -7.40 -28.05
N TYR A 258 -2.73 -8.36 -27.13
CA TYR A 258 -3.99 -8.86 -26.60
C TYR A 258 -4.84 -7.75 -25.97
N LEU A 259 -4.26 -6.88 -25.13
CA LEU A 259 -4.98 -5.77 -24.51
C LEU A 259 -5.52 -4.78 -25.55
N ARG A 260 -4.77 -4.49 -26.63
CA ARG A 260 -5.25 -3.69 -27.77
C ARG A 260 -6.43 -4.35 -28.50
N GLU A 261 -6.40 -5.68 -28.67
CA GLU A 261 -7.50 -6.41 -29.30
C GLU A 261 -8.80 -6.35 -28.48
N LEU A 262 -8.71 -6.16 -27.15
CA LEU A 262 -9.88 -5.96 -26.28
C LEU A 262 -10.47 -4.55 -26.43
N ASN A 263 -9.66 -3.53 -26.68
CA ASN A 263 -10.05 -2.11 -26.66
C ASN A 263 -11.39 -1.81 -27.36
N PRO A 264 -11.66 -2.28 -28.59
CA PRO A 264 -12.94 -1.98 -29.28
C PRO A 264 -14.19 -2.42 -28.54
N TYR A 265 -14.06 -3.39 -27.63
CA TYR A 265 -15.15 -3.97 -26.85
C TYR A 265 -15.21 -3.45 -25.43
N LEU A 266 -14.15 -2.81 -24.93
CA LEU A 266 -14.10 -2.26 -23.58
C LEU A 266 -14.98 -1.01 -23.45
N TRP A 267 -15.25 -0.64 -22.21
CA TRP A 267 -15.85 0.65 -21.86
C TRP A 267 -15.07 1.78 -22.55
N ASN A 268 -15.78 2.77 -23.08
CA ASN A 268 -15.20 3.86 -23.84
C ASN A 268 -14.26 3.42 -24.98
N GLN A 269 -14.41 2.18 -25.45
CA GLN A 269 -13.60 1.59 -26.56
C GLN A 269 -12.08 1.68 -26.32
N GLY A 270 -11.63 1.59 -25.04
CA GLY A 270 -10.22 1.70 -24.68
C GLY A 270 -9.59 3.08 -24.91
N ALA A 271 -10.38 4.11 -25.24
CA ALA A 271 -9.89 5.47 -25.40
C ALA A 271 -9.53 6.14 -24.06
N ALA A 272 -10.17 5.70 -22.98
CA ALA A 272 -9.89 6.04 -21.61
C ALA A 272 -10.30 4.88 -20.69
N PHE A 273 -9.76 4.89 -19.48
CA PHE A 273 -10.02 3.91 -18.42
C PHE A 273 -10.43 4.64 -17.14
N PRO A 274 -11.18 4.02 -16.21
CA PRO A 274 -11.43 4.61 -14.89
C PRO A 274 -10.12 5.04 -14.22
N ASP A 275 -10.11 6.18 -13.57
CA ASP A 275 -8.91 6.76 -12.95
C ASP A 275 -8.44 6.02 -11.70
N SER A 276 -9.32 5.20 -11.11
CA SER A 276 -9.02 4.43 -9.91
C SER A 276 -9.86 3.16 -9.83
N SER A 277 -9.39 2.20 -9.03
CA SER A 277 -10.13 1.00 -8.64
C SER A 277 -11.45 1.35 -7.94
N THR A 278 -11.47 2.39 -7.11
CA THR A 278 -12.69 2.88 -6.47
C THR A 278 -13.73 3.35 -7.49
N THR A 279 -13.30 4.06 -8.55
CA THR A 279 -14.20 4.50 -9.64
C THR A 279 -14.75 3.30 -10.40
N ALA A 280 -13.90 2.35 -10.80
CA ALA A 280 -14.33 1.13 -11.49
C ALA A 280 -15.31 0.29 -10.65
N ASP A 281 -15.07 0.21 -9.35
CA ASP A 281 -15.92 -0.51 -8.41
C ASP A 281 -17.32 0.14 -8.25
N ASN A 282 -17.39 1.46 -8.22
CA ASN A 282 -18.65 2.19 -8.20
C ASN A 282 -19.44 2.01 -9.51
N MET A 283 -18.76 2.03 -10.67
CA MET A 283 -19.39 1.75 -11.97
C MET A 283 -19.97 0.33 -12.03
N PHE A 284 -19.29 -0.65 -11.42
CA PHE A 284 -19.82 -2.01 -11.30
C PHE A 284 -21.05 -2.06 -10.38
N ALA A 285 -20.99 -1.45 -9.21
CA ALA A 285 -22.09 -1.39 -8.25
C ALA A 285 -23.34 -0.71 -8.85
N ASP A 286 -23.17 0.31 -9.69
CA ASP A 286 -24.24 1.02 -10.39
C ASP A 286 -24.76 0.25 -11.64
N GLY A 287 -24.17 -0.90 -11.99
CA GLY A 287 -24.55 -1.72 -13.15
C GLY A 287 -24.10 -1.15 -14.51
N GLU A 288 -23.19 -0.18 -14.50
CA GLU A 288 -22.54 0.31 -15.72
C GLU A 288 -21.57 -0.76 -16.27
N LEU A 289 -20.86 -1.45 -15.37
CA LEU A 289 -20.00 -2.60 -15.71
C LEU A 289 -20.63 -3.91 -15.26
N VAL A 290 -20.25 -5.02 -15.92
CA VAL A 290 -20.65 -6.39 -15.55
C VAL A 290 -19.50 -7.18 -14.91
N MET A 291 -18.30 -6.61 -14.86
CA MET A 291 -17.13 -7.16 -14.21
C MET A 291 -16.38 -6.02 -13.52
N SER A 292 -15.89 -6.30 -12.33
CA SER A 292 -14.94 -5.47 -11.61
C SER A 292 -13.76 -6.34 -11.14
N MET A 293 -12.84 -5.75 -10.41
CA MET A 293 -11.70 -6.41 -9.80
C MET A 293 -11.27 -5.69 -8.54
N THR A 294 -10.73 -6.44 -7.58
CA THR A 294 -10.19 -5.89 -6.34
C THR A 294 -8.96 -6.65 -5.92
N TYR A 295 -8.08 -5.98 -5.20
CA TYR A 295 -6.92 -6.61 -4.55
C TYR A 295 -7.24 -7.11 -3.13
N GLY A 296 -8.34 -6.64 -2.53
CA GLY A 296 -8.90 -7.16 -1.30
C GLY A 296 -9.72 -8.42 -1.58
N ALA A 297 -9.13 -9.60 -1.37
CA ALA A 297 -9.68 -10.88 -1.80
C ALA A 297 -11.11 -11.18 -1.29
N TYR A 298 -11.51 -10.53 -0.20
CA TYR A 298 -12.81 -10.73 0.45
C TYR A 298 -13.70 -9.48 0.48
N ASP A 299 -13.35 -8.42 -0.25
CA ASP A 299 -14.13 -7.18 -0.35
C ASP A 299 -15.54 -7.41 -0.86
N VAL A 300 -15.73 -8.45 -1.68
CA VAL A 300 -17.07 -8.84 -2.19
C VAL A 300 -18.03 -9.08 -1.05
N ALA A 301 -17.64 -9.84 -0.02
CA ALA A 301 -18.51 -10.11 1.13
C ALA A 301 -18.87 -8.84 1.88
N LEU A 302 -17.89 -7.97 2.13
CA LEU A 302 -18.09 -6.69 2.80
C LEU A 302 -19.03 -5.77 2.00
N ASN A 303 -18.89 -5.75 0.67
CA ASN A 303 -19.75 -4.94 -0.21
C ASN A 303 -21.17 -5.51 -0.30
N ILE A 304 -21.37 -6.84 -0.20
CA ILE A 304 -22.70 -7.47 -0.09
C ILE A 304 -23.32 -7.12 1.27
N GLU A 305 -22.58 -7.25 2.37
CA GLU A 305 -23.04 -6.91 3.73
C GLU A 305 -23.48 -5.45 3.84
N ASP A 306 -22.78 -4.52 3.16
CA ASP A 306 -23.14 -3.10 3.11
C ASP A 306 -24.28 -2.76 2.14
N GLY A 307 -24.74 -3.74 1.36
CA GLY A 307 -25.78 -3.53 0.33
C GLY A 307 -25.27 -2.75 -0.90
N LYS A 308 -23.97 -2.61 -1.08
CA LYS A 308 -23.35 -2.05 -2.28
C LYS A 308 -23.44 -3.04 -3.46
N TYR A 309 -23.26 -4.33 -3.18
CA TYR A 309 -23.38 -5.40 -4.14
C TYR A 309 -24.64 -6.23 -3.90
N THR A 310 -25.11 -6.91 -4.94
CA THR A 310 -26.20 -7.88 -4.84
C THR A 310 -25.73 -9.17 -4.16
N ASP A 311 -26.67 -9.92 -3.58
CA ASP A 311 -26.41 -11.23 -2.94
C ASP A 311 -25.89 -12.30 -3.92
N THR A 312 -25.97 -12.05 -5.22
CA THR A 312 -25.52 -12.94 -6.30
C THR A 312 -24.14 -12.57 -6.83
N THR A 313 -23.53 -11.52 -6.29
CA THR A 313 -22.15 -11.13 -6.64
C THR A 313 -21.14 -12.11 -6.03
N ALA A 314 -20.14 -12.49 -6.83
CA ALA A 314 -19.08 -13.40 -6.39
C ALA A 314 -17.71 -12.99 -6.95
N ALA A 315 -16.69 -13.25 -6.14
CA ALA A 315 -15.29 -13.23 -6.56
C ALA A 315 -14.95 -14.50 -7.35
N TYR A 316 -14.06 -14.35 -8.31
CA TYR A 316 -13.47 -15.48 -9.04
C TYR A 316 -12.04 -15.16 -9.45
N GLN A 317 -11.29 -16.19 -9.83
CA GLN A 317 -9.89 -16.04 -10.29
C GLN A 317 -9.67 -16.87 -11.56
N PHE A 318 -8.60 -16.55 -12.29
CA PHE A 318 -8.20 -17.33 -13.45
C PHE A 318 -7.69 -18.73 -13.03
N GLU A 319 -7.76 -19.68 -13.93
CA GLU A 319 -7.34 -21.07 -13.65
C GLU A 319 -5.86 -21.18 -13.33
N LYS A 320 -5.00 -20.40 -14.00
CA LYS A 320 -3.56 -20.35 -13.72
C LYS A 320 -3.21 -19.59 -12.44
N GLY A 321 -4.18 -18.90 -11.87
CA GLY A 321 -4.01 -18.12 -10.65
C GLY A 321 -4.01 -16.62 -10.86
N THR A 322 -3.86 -15.90 -9.75
CA THR A 322 -3.81 -14.45 -9.73
C THR A 322 -2.68 -13.94 -8.84
N ILE A 323 -2.16 -12.79 -9.20
CA ILE A 323 -1.08 -12.12 -8.45
C ILE A 323 -1.55 -11.77 -7.04
N GLY A 324 -0.70 -12.04 -6.06
CA GLY A 324 -0.91 -11.62 -4.68
C GLY A 324 0.39 -11.16 -4.03
N ASN A 325 0.27 -10.23 -3.09
CA ASN A 325 1.40 -9.69 -2.35
C ASN A 325 1.15 -9.64 -0.85
N THR A 326 2.18 -9.29 -0.12
CA THR A 326 2.11 -8.80 1.25
C THR A 326 2.19 -7.28 1.21
N ASN A 327 1.32 -6.62 1.97
CA ASN A 327 1.40 -5.19 2.20
C ASN A 327 2.31 -4.93 3.41
N PHE A 328 3.06 -3.83 3.37
CA PHE A 328 4.06 -3.53 4.38
C PHE A 328 3.89 -2.13 5.00
N MET A 329 4.54 -1.95 6.14
CA MET A 329 4.69 -0.68 6.83
C MET A 329 6.16 -0.37 7.01
N ALA A 330 6.59 0.82 6.64
CA ALA A 330 7.94 1.33 6.82
C ALA A 330 7.94 2.54 7.78
N ILE A 331 9.13 2.91 8.24
CA ILE A 331 9.37 4.09 9.09
C ILE A 331 10.18 5.11 8.29
N ALA A 332 9.76 6.37 8.29
CA ALA A 332 10.49 7.43 7.61
C ALA A 332 11.88 7.68 8.24
N ALA A 333 12.90 7.89 7.42
CA ALA A 333 14.28 8.08 7.89
C ALA A 333 14.42 9.28 8.84
N ASN A 334 13.67 10.35 8.57
CA ASN A 334 13.66 11.59 9.36
C ASN A 334 12.54 11.66 10.41
N SER A 335 11.80 10.55 10.66
CA SER A 335 10.78 10.51 11.70
C SER A 335 11.32 11.00 13.04
N GLY A 336 10.58 11.89 13.69
CA GLY A 336 10.88 12.35 15.05
C GLY A 336 10.45 11.35 16.12
N ASN A 337 9.60 10.37 15.77
CA ASN A 337 8.99 9.42 16.72
C ASN A 337 9.16 7.94 16.28
N LYS A 338 10.39 7.54 15.96
CA LYS A 338 10.72 6.15 15.56
C LYS A 338 10.31 5.11 16.61
N ALA A 339 10.45 5.46 17.91
CA ALA A 339 10.03 4.58 19.00
C ALA A 339 8.53 4.32 18.97
N GLY A 340 7.71 5.35 18.82
CA GLY A 340 6.27 5.24 18.68
C GLY A 340 5.87 4.45 17.44
N ALA A 341 6.52 4.71 16.29
CA ALA A 341 6.29 3.98 15.06
C ALA A 341 6.59 2.47 15.23
N MET A 342 7.71 2.09 15.86
CA MET A 342 8.02 0.68 16.12
C MET A 342 7.02 0.01 17.06
N VAL A 343 6.53 0.72 18.09
CA VAL A 343 5.49 0.19 18.98
C VAL A 343 4.18 -0.01 18.23
N ALA A 344 3.79 0.93 17.36
CA ALA A 344 2.58 0.81 16.56
C ALA A 344 2.66 -0.33 15.53
N ILE A 345 3.79 -0.47 14.82
CA ILE A 345 4.02 -1.58 13.89
C ILE A 345 4.00 -2.92 14.61
N ASN A 346 4.67 -3.02 15.78
CA ASN A 346 4.64 -4.24 16.56
C ASN A 346 3.23 -4.63 17.02
N GLU A 347 2.41 -3.65 17.47
CA GLU A 347 1.02 -3.92 17.85
C GLU A 347 0.19 -4.34 16.63
N MET A 348 0.40 -3.75 15.45
CA MET A 348 -0.31 -4.11 14.23
C MET A 348 -0.10 -5.59 13.83
N ILE A 349 1.05 -6.17 14.19
CA ILE A 349 1.39 -7.57 13.94
C ILE A 349 0.89 -8.49 15.08
N SER A 350 0.33 -7.95 16.16
CA SER A 350 -0.16 -8.81 17.26
C SER A 350 -1.30 -9.73 16.80
N PRO A 351 -1.40 -10.95 17.37
CA PRO A 351 -2.49 -11.88 17.02
C PRO A 351 -3.88 -11.29 17.25
N GLU A 352 -4.04 -10.45 18.28
CA GLU A 352 -5.31 -9.80 18.63
C GLU A 352 -5.72 -8.81 17.53
N ILE A 353 -4.81 -7.95 17.09
CA ILE A 353 -5.07 -6.96 16.04
C ILE A 353 -5.26 -7.63 14.68
N GLN A 354 -4.46 -8.63 14.36
CA GLN A 354 -4.61 -9.38 13.12
C GLN A 354 -5.93 -10.16 13.06
N ALA A 355 -6.39 -10.72 14.18
CA ALA A 355 -7.70 -11.40 14.25
C ALA A 355 -8.86 -10.39 14.13
N ASP A 356 -8.79 -9.23 14.78
CA ASP A 356 -9.80 -8.17 14.69
C ASP A 356 -9.89 -7.62 13.24
N ARG A 357 -8.75 -7.43 12.57
CA ARG A 357 -8.71 -7.02 11.15
C ARG A 357 -9.30 -8.09 10.22
N TYR A 358 -8.98 -9.35 10.47
CA TYR A 358 -9.50 -10.47 9.69
C TYR A 358 -11.01 -10.58 9.84
N GLU A 359 -11.54 -10.40 11.05
CA GLU A 359 -12.99 -10.40 11.30
C GLU A 359 -13.69 -9.19 10.68
N LYS A 360 -13.16 -7.97 10.85
CA LYS A 360 -13.85 -6.72 10.47
C LYS A 360 -13.56 -6.26 9.04
N LEU A 361 -12.36 -6.47 8.55
CA LEU A 361 -11.88 -5.99 7.26
C LEU A 361 -11.60 -7.12 6.27
N ARG A 362 -11.68 -8.39 6.70
CA ARG A 362 -11.38 -9.55 5.86
C ARG A 362 -9.96 -9.53 5.24
N VAL A 363 -9.01 -8.83 5.88
CA VAL A 363 -7.61 -8.79 5.43
C VAL A 363 -6.91 -10.07 5.83
N ILE A 364 -6.33 -10.78 4.89
CA ILE A 364 -5.62 -12.04 5.15
C ILE A 364 -4.45 -11.77 6.09
N PRO A 365 -4.35 -12.51 7.23
CA PRO A 365 -3.31 -12.29 8.23
C PRO A 365 -1.89 -12.58 7.70
N VAL A 366 -0.90 -11.94 8.32
CA VAL A 366 0.53 -12.16 8.02
C VAL A 366 1.20 -13.12 8.98
N LEU A 367 0.44 -13.66 9.94
CA LEU A 367 0.98 -14.50 11.01
C LEU A 367 1.22 -15.94 10.51
N ASP A 368 2.25 -16.55 11.06
CA ASP A 368 2.56 -17.95 10.88
C ASP A 368 1.68 -18.81 11.80
N ASN A 369 0.83 -19.63 11.22
CA ASN A 369 -0.06 -20.52 11.98
C ASN A 369 0.69 -21.45 12.91
N GLU A 370 1.93 -21.88 12.57
CA GLU A 370 2.70 -22.79 13.42
C GLU A 370 3.17 -22.12 14.73
N LYS A 371 3.26 -20.79 14.74
CA LYS A 371 3.66 -19.98 15.89
C LYS A 371 2.49 -19.58 16.80
N LEU A 372 1.24 -19.76 16.34
CA LEU A 372 0.06 -19.40 17.11
C LEU A 372 -0.33 -20.46 18.13
N SER A 373 -0.79 -20.04 19.31
CA SER A 373 -1.43 -20.90 20.30
C SER A 373 -2.78 -21.45 19.79
N GLY A 374 -3.29 -22.51 20.39
CA GLY A 374 -4.59 -23.06 20.00
C GLY A 374 -5.75 -22.08 20.17
N GLU A 375 -5.69 -21.18 21.16
CA GLU A 375 -6.71 -20.14 21.38
C GLU A 375 -6.64 -19.07 20.29
N GLN A 376 -5.42 -18.66 19.91
CA GLN A 376 -5.20 -17.69 18.81
C GLN A 376 -5.67 -18.28 17.48
N LYS A 377 -5.30 -19.51 17.13
CA LYS A 377 -5.82 -20.20 15.93
C LYS A 377 -7.34 -20.22 15.89
N ALA A 378 -7.97 -20.58 17.00
CA ALA A 378 -9.44 -20.61 17.10
C ALA A 378 -10.09 -19.22 16.92
N ALA A 379 -9.39 -18.14 17.12
CA ALA A 379 -9.90 -16.79 16.81
C ALA A 379 -10.02 -16.57 15.30
N PHE A 380 -9.02 -17.02 14.51
CA PHE A 380 -9.07 -16.93 13.04
C PHE A 380 -10.05 -17.95 12.44
N ASP A 381 -10.09 -19.19 12.95
CA ASP A 381 -10.96 -20.24 12.43
C ASP A 381 -12.47 -19.93 12.57
N ARG A 382 -12.83 -19.02 13.46
CA ARG A 382 -14.23 -18.60 13.66
C ARG A 382 -14.71 -17.52 12.70
N VAL A 383 -13.80 -16.88 11.96
CA VAL A 383 -14.16 -15.79 11.06
C VAL A 383 -14.95 -16.33 9.87
N ASP A 384 -16.19 -15.85 9.72
CA ASP A 384 -16.99 -16.09 8.53
C ASP A 384 -16.53 -15.10 7.45
N LEU A 385 -16.00 -15.61 6.35
CA LEU A 385 -15.55 -14.78 5.23
C LEU A 385 -16.70 -14.19 4.42
N GLY A 386 -17.93 -14.64 4.66
CA GLY A 386 -19.12 -14.09 4.04
C GLY A 386 -19.44 -14.66 2.65
N LYS A 387 -20.48 -14.12 2.04
CA LYS A 387 -20.97 -14.58 0.73
C LYS A 387 -20.07 -14.12 -0.42
N GLY A 388 -20.08 -14.90 -1.49
CA GLY A 388 -19.40 -14.53 -2.75
C GLY A 388 -17.89 -14.63 -2.71
N THR A 389 -17.30 -15.16 -1.63
CA THR A 389 -15.86 -15.29 -1.45
C THR A 389 -15.33 -16.63 -1.97
N ILE A 390 -14.05 -16.65 -2.34
CA ILE A 390 -13.31 -17.88 -2.64
C ILE A 390 -12.78 -18.42 -1.31
N PRO A 391 -12.91 -19.73 -1.00
CA PRO A 391 -12.27 -20.33 0.18
C PRO A 391 -10.77 -20.01 0.23
N GLN A 392 -10.24 -19.69 1.41
CA GLN A 392 -8.87 -19.17 1.55
C GLN A 392 -7.81 -20.15 1.04
N ASP A 393 -7.98 -21.44 1.29
CA ASP A 393 -7.08 -22.50 0.81
C ASP A 393 -7.09 -22.60 -0.73
N GLU A 394 -8.27 -22.47 -1.36
CA GLU A 394 -8.39 -22.43 -2.82
C GLU A 394 -7.73 -21.16 -3.38
N LEU A 395 -8.04 -20.00 -2.80
CA LEU A 395 -7.48 -18.71 -3.21
C LEU A 395 -5.95 -18.73 -3.18
N LEU A 396 -5.38 -19.09 -2.04
CA LEU A 396 -3.92 -19.09 -1.83
C LEU A 396 -3.19 -20.17 -2.64
N SER A 397 -3.84 -21.30 -2.93
CA SER A 397 -3.25 -22.37 -3.76
C SER A 397 -2.95 -21.92 -5.20
N LYS A 398 -3.59 -20.85 -5.64
CA LYS A 398 -3.43 -20.26 -6.98
C LYS A 398 -2.78 -18.86 -6.94
N ARG A 399 -2.11 -18.53 -5.85
CA ARG A 399 -1.41 -17.26 -5.73
C ARG A 399 -0.14 -17.25 -6.57
N LEU A 400 -0.01 -16.27 -7.45
CA LEU A 400 1.19 -15.99 -8.24
C LEU A 400 2.01 -14.89 -7.55
N PRO A 401 3.34 -14.93 -7.67
CA PRO A 401 4.21 -13.90 -7.10
C PRO A 401 4.02 -12.57 -7.85
N GLU A 402 4.36 -11.46 -7.20
CA GLU A 402 4.45 -10.16 -7.86
C GLU A 402 5.67 -10.11 -8.79
N ILE A 403 5.56 -9.29 -9.83
CA ILE A 403 6.66 -9.04 -10.75
C ILE A 403 7.76 -8.23 -10.05
N PRO A 404 9.06 -8.41 -10.40
CA PRO A 404 10.12 -7.61 -9.79
C PRO A 404 9.86 -6.11 -9.86
N ALA A 405 10.00 -5.42 -8.74
CA ALA A 405 9.68 -4.01 -8.53
C ALA A 405 10.22 -3.07 -9.63
N GLN A 406 11.44 -3.34 -10.12
CA GLN A 406 12.05 -2.54 -11.18
C GLN A 406 11.36 -2.63 -12.55
N LEU A 407 10.53 -3.64 -12.77
CA LEU A 407 9.83 -3.82 -14.05
C LEU A 407 8.49 -3.10 -14.08
N VAL A 408 7.88 -2.83 -12.92
CA VAL A 408 6.55 -2.22 -12.82
C VAL A 408 6.44 -0.91 -13.58
N PRO A 409 7.26 0.14 -13.30
CA PRO A 409 7.14 1.41 -14.00
C PRO A 409 7.42 1.31 -15.51
N ILE A 410 8.28 0.36 -15.91
CA ILE A 410 8.58 0.12 -17.33
C ILE A 410 7.35 -0.46 -18.04
N ILE A 411 6.66 -1.42 -17.41
CA ILE A 411 5.44 -2.03 -17.95
C ILE A 411 4.33 -0.98 -18.05
N GLU A 412 4.16 -0.13 -17.06
CA GLU A 412 3.15 0.93 -17.05
C GLU A 412 3.39 1.97 -18.14
N GLU A 413 4.65 2.34 -18.38
CA GLU A 413 5.03 3.20 -19.48
C GLU A 413 4.72 2.54 -20.84
N ILE A 414 5.07 1.25 -21.02
CA ILE A 414 4.79 0.50 -22.26
C ILE A 414 3.27 0.39 -22.49
N TRP A 415 2.49 0.08 -21.44
CA TRP A 415 1.04 0.03 -21.53
C TRP A 415 0.46 1.38 -21.97
N THR A 416 0.93 2.48 -21.39
CA THR A 416 0.49 3.84 -21.76
C THR A 416 0.81 4.13 -23.25
N GLU A 417 1.98 3.76 -23.70
CA GLU A 417 2.43 3.99 -25.09
C GLU A 417 1.69 3.12 -26.12
N GLU A 418 1.35 1.88 -25.75
CA GLU A 418 0.92 0.88 -26.71
C GLU A 418 -0.54 0.45 -26.62
N VAL A 419 -1.22 0.69 -25.50
CA VAL A 419 -2.59 0.21 -25.27
C VAL A 419 -3.60 1.36 -25.24
N VAL A 420 -3.29 2.47 -24.55
CA VAL A 420 -4.26 3.57 -24.36
C VAL A 420 -4.58 4.23 -25.69
N GLY A 421 -5.87 4.18 -26.08
CA GLY A 421 -6.37 4.84 -27.29
C GLY A 421 -5.83 4.27 -28.61
N LYS A 422 -5.41 3.01 -28.61
CA LYS A 422 -4.86 2.35 -29.81
C LYS A 422 -5.84 1.36 -30.43
#